data_a6e69253b9f3210695a318840f4e4cd4
#
_entry.id   a6e69253b9f3210695a318840f4e4cd4
#
_cell.length_a   1.000
_cell.length_b   1.000
_cell.length_c   1.000
_cell.angle_alpha   90.00
_cell.angle_beta   90.00
_cell.angle_gamma   90.00
#
_symmetry.space_group_name_H-M   'P 1'
#
loop_
_entity.id
_entity.type
_entity.pdbx_description
1 polymer ?
#
loop_
_entity_poly.entity_id
_entity_poly.type
_entity_poly.pdbx_seq_one_letter_code
_entity_poly.pdbx_strand_id
1 'polypeptide(L)'
;GARGPKGRPGHQKPEEKSKRKKGGRNRVLHAALAVLALPLGTASAALAGSGQVSIENAWSRASIGTSRPGAAYMEILNTGDETVILTGLKTDIAMMPEIHRSSTNEQGVSSMAPAGDVSIAPGETVALEPGGLHAMLMKLQRPMKEGETFPLSLIFSDGGGVSVEVPVLGIAARGPEN
;
A
#
# COMPACT_ATOMS: atom_id res chain seq x y z
N GLY A 1 -18.12 95.06 7.25
CA GLY A 1 -17.08 95.71 7.98
C GLY A 1 -15.92 94.81 8.17
N ALA A 2 -14.87 95.11 7.73
CA ALA A 2 -13.71 95.93 7.91
C ALA A 2 -12.53 95.11 8.40
N ARG A 3 -11.63 95.00 7.53
CA ARG A 3 -10.18 95.29 7.58
C ARG A 3 -9.25 94.34 8.25
N GLY A 4 -8.31 93.96 7.38
CA GLY A 4 -6.96 93.50 7.69
C GLY A 4 -6.12 94.56 8.44
N PRO A 5 -4.81 94.53 8.50
CA PRO A 5 -3.85 94.06 7.54
C PRO A 5 -2.52 93.56 8.17
N LYS A 6 -1.68 93.00 7.23
CA LYS A 6 -0.24 93.25 7.13
C LYS A 6 0.76 92.73 8.18
N GLY A 7 1.74 92.04 7.68
CA GLY A 7 3.09 92.13 8.16
C GLY A 7 4.01 91.00 7.73
N ARG A 8 4.64 91.13 6.57
CA ARG A 8 6.02 90.66 6.29
C ARG A 8 6.97 91.63 7.06
N PRO A 9 8.23 91.33 7.20
CA PRO A 9 9.14 90.46 6.41
C PRO A 9 10.30 89.81 7.21
N GLY A 10 11.06 89.05 6.51
CA GLY A 10 12.50 89.21 6.47
C GLY A 10 13.32 88.11 6.95
N HIS A 11 14.00 87.53 5.99
CA HIS A 11 15.48 87.36 5.92
C HIS A 11 16.13 86.53 7.06
N GLN A 12 16.93 85.62 6.88
CA GLN A 12 18.07 85.39 6.02
C GLN A 12 18.58 83.97 6.24
N LYS A 13 19.05 83.41 5.12
CA LYS A 13 20.03 82.31 5.13
C LYS A 13 21.35 82.82 5.78
N PRO A 14 22.12 81.98 6.40
CA PRO A 14 23.28 81.54 5.62
C PRO A 14 23.58 80.03 5.76
N GLU A 15 24.22 79.62 4.69
CA GLU A 15 24.98 78.37 4.55
C GLU A 15 26.01 78.26 5.66
N GLU A 16 26.33 77.04 6.08
CA GLU A 16 27.71 76.58 6.13
C GLU A 16 27.79 75.07 6.42
N LYS A 17 28.30 74.38 5.38
CA LYS A 17 29.44 73.46 5.40
C LYS A 17 29.45 72.29 6.35
N SER A 18 29.35 71.14 5.72
CA SER A 18 30.35 70.09 5.78
C SER A 18 30.80 69.57 7.10
N LYS A 19 30.36 68.39 7.43
CA LYS A 19 31.31 67.35 7.81
C LYS A 19 30.82 65.94 7.48
N ARG A 20 31.50 65.36 6.55
CA ARG A 20 31.51 63.92 6.28
C ARG A 20 31.71 63.19 7.62
N LYS A 21 30.78 62.32 7.95
CA LYS A 21 31.09 61.16 8.76
C LYS A 21 30.56 59.94 8.00
N LYS A 22 31.49 59.21 7.50
CA LYS A 22 31.32 57.81 7.13
C LYS A 22 30.72 57.08 8.33
N GLY A 23 29.53 56.67 8.21
CA GLY A 23 28.89 55.79 9.21
C GLY A 23 28.22 54.69 8.43
N GLY A 24 28.75 53.49 8.66
CA GLY A 24 28.48 52.26 7.97
C GLY A 24 27.04 52.02 7.62
N ARG A 25 26.84 51.71 6.40
CA ARG A 25 25.67 50.99 5.93
C ARG A 25 25.73 49.60 6.53
N ASN A 26 25.18 49.44 7.69
CA ASN A 26 24.75 48.13 8.13
C ASN A 26 23.52 47.77 7.28
N ARG A 27 23.81 47.25 6.11
CA ARG A 27 22.85 46.40 5.43
C ARG A 27 22.75 45.15 6.29
N VAL A 28 21.80 45.14 7.17
CA VAL A 28 21.32 43.91 7.74
C VAL A 28 20.72 43.14 6.58
N LEU A 29 21.53 42.31 5.96
CA LEU A 29 21.05 41.25 5.12
C LEU A 29 20.22 40.37 6.03
N HIS A 30 18.93 40.53 5.95
CA HIS A 30 18.03 39.50 6.40
C HIS A 30 18.22 38.35 5.39
N ALA A 31 19.16 37.49 5.71
CA ALA A 31 19.19 36.19 5.12
C ALA A 31 17.91 35.49 5.59
N ALA A 32 16.91 35.55 4.75
CA ALA A 32 15.80 34.67 4.87
C ALA A 32 16.37 33.26 4.72
N LEU A 33 16.63 32.58 5.84
CA LEU A 33 16.77 31.13 5.84
C LEU A 33 15.45 30.57 5.36
N ALA A 34 15.36 30.35 4.06
CA ALA A 34 14.39 29.43 3.53
C ALA A 34 14.78 28.06 4.06
N VAL A 35 14.17 27.68 5.17
CA VAL A 35 14.19 26.31 5.63
C VAL A 35 13.41 25.53 4.55
N LEU A 36 14.18 24.99 3.63
CA LEU A 36 13.67 24.02 2.68
C LEU A 36 13.33 22.78 3.52
N ALA A 37 12.11 22.72 4.00
CA ALA A 37 11.55 21.52 4.56
C ALA A 37 11.49 20.50 3.43
N LEU A 38 12.53 19.71 3.31
CA LEU A 38 12.46 18.46 2.55
C LEU A 38 11.38 17.62 3.23
N PRO A 39 10.33 17.21 2.51
CA PRO A 39 9.50 16.17 3.03
C PRO A 39 10.42 14.96 3.23
N LEU A 40 10.57 14.53 4.48
CA LEU A 40 10.98 13.17 4.74
C LEU A 40 9.86 12.31 4.15
N GLY A 41 9.97 12.05 2.86
CA GLY A 41 9.27 10.94 2.27
C GLY A 41 9.75 9.73 3.06
N THR A 42 8.89 9.18 3.89
CA THR A 42 9.05 7.82 4.34
C THR A 42 9.04 6.99 3.08
N ALA A 43 10.22 6.75 2.53
CA ALA A 43 10.40 5.66 1.61
C ALA A 43 10.02 4.42 2.42
N SER A 44 8.76 4.01 2.32
CA SER A 44 8.43 2.62 2.54
C SER A 44 9.35 1.89 1.61
N ALA A 45 10.38 1.27 2.18
CA ALA A 45 11.16 0.30 1.45
C ALA A 45 10.17 -0.81 1.09
N ALA A 46 9.54 -0.66 -0.09
CA ALA A 46 8.83 -1.76 -0.70
C ALA A 46 9.90 -2.82 -0.89
N LEU A 47 9.79 -3.89 -0.11
CA LEU A 47 10.65 -5.05 -0.28
C LEU A 47 10.51 -5.46 -1.74
N ALA A 48 11.66 -5.59 -2.41
CA ALA A 48 11.69 -5.97 -3.82
C ALA A 48 10.88 -7.26 -4.02
N GLY A 49 10.01 -7.30 -5.01
CA GLY A 49 9.15 -8.42 -5.31
C GLY A 49 7.73 -8.30 -4.76
N SER A 50 7.53 -8.24 -3.45
CA SER A 50 6.18 -8.18 -2.86
C SER A 50 5.46 -6.86 -3.16
N GLY A 51 6.17 -5.73 -3.26
CA GLY A 51 5.60 -4.42 -3.60
C GLY A 51 5.07 -4.31 -5.03
N GLN A 52 5.31 -5.31 -5.87
CA GLN A 52 4.90 -5.34 -7.29
C GLN A 52 3.93 -6.48 -7.59
N VAL A 53 3.22 -6.93 -6.56
CA VAL A 53 2.20 -7.97 -6.67
C VAL A 53 0.84 -7.35 -6.48
N SER A 54 -0.05 -7.59 -7.43
CA SER A 54 -1.47 -7.23 -7.37
C SER A 54 -2.30 -8.50 -7.16
N ILE A 55 -3.28 -8.40 -6.26
CA ILE A 55 -4.21 -9.50 -6.00
C ILE A 55 -5.61 -9.05 -6.41
N GLU A 56 -6.25 -9.84 -7.25
CA GLU A 56 -7.57 -9.55 -7.79
C GLU A 56 -8.51 -10.72 -7.57
N ASN A 57 -9.80 -10.43 -7.57
CA ASN A 57 -10.89 -11.41 -7.53
C ASN A 57 -10.78 -12.42 -6.38
N ALA A 58 -10.33 -11.99 -5.21
CA ALA A 58 -10.23 -12.84 -4.04
C ALA A 58 -11.63 -13.23 -3.53
N TRP A 59 -11.83 -14.51 -3.23
CA TRP A 59 -13.05 -15.03 -2.67
C TRP A 59 -12.82 -16.38 -2.01
N SER A 60 -13.77 -16.80 -1.21
CA SER A 60 -13.78 -18.12 -0.58
C SER A 60 -15.21 -18.66 -0.51
N ARG A 61 -15.32 -19.97 -0.30
CA ARG A 61 -16.61 -20.60 0.03
C ARG A 61 -16.83 -20.60 1.53
N ALA A 62 -18.09 -20.53 1.95
CA ALA A 62 -18.46 -20.77 3.33
C ALA A 62 -18.08 -22.20 3.75
N SER A 63 -17.74 -22.37 5.02
CA SER A 63 -17.49 -23.69 5.59
C SER A 63 -18.66 -24.16 6.45
N ILE A 64 -18.78 -25.48 6.60
CA ILE A 64 -19.68 -26.09 7.58
C ILE A 64 -18.86 -26.44 8.81
N GLY A 65 -18.95 -25.59 9.84
CA GLY A 65 -18.12 -25.77 11.05
C GLY A 65 -16.63 -25.58 10.78
N THR A 66 -15.81 -26.24 11.56
CA THR A 66 -14.34 -26.14 11.52
C THR A 66 -13.61 -27.45 11.25
N SER A 67 -14.36 -28.55 11.11
CA SER A 67 -13.78 -29.89 10.98
C SER A 67 -13.18 -30.18 9.59
N ARG A 68 -13.60 -29.43 8.58
CA ARG A 68 -13.10 -29.55 7.22
C ARG A 68 -12.30 -28.29 6.85
N PRO A 69 -11.26 -28.44 6.01
CA PRO A 69 -10.53 -27.28 5.50
C PRO A 69 -11.44 -26.33 4.71
N GLY A 70 -11.13 -25.03 4.81
CA GLY A 70 -11.64 -24.03 3.89
C GLY A 70 -10.74 -23.90 2.67
N ALA A 71 -11.20 -23.18 1.66
CA ALA A 71 -10.42 -22.83 0.47
C ALA A 71 -10.67 -21.39 0.08
N ALA A 72 -9.61 -20.70 -0.34
CA ALA A 72 -9.68 -19.37 -0.89
C ALA A 72 -9.04 -19.35 -2.29
N TYR A 73 -9.54 -18.47 -3.11
CA TYR A 73 -9.20 -18.33 -4.52
C TYR A 73 -8.92 -16.87 -4.84
N MET A 74 -8.02 -16.62 -5.77
CA MET A 74 -7.67 -15.27 -6.21
C MET A 74 -6.79 -15.33 -7.46
N GLU A 75 -6.57 -14.19 -8.07
CA GLU A 75 -5.58 -14.01 -9.12
C GLU A 75 -4.42 -13.21 -8.55
N ILE A 76 -3.19 -13.68 -8.78
CA ILE A 76 -1.96 -13.07 -8.30
C ILE A 76 -1.17 -12.63 -9.52
N LEU A 77 -1.08 -11.32 -9.73
CA LEU A 77 -0.37 -10.71 -10.85
C LEU A 77 0.96 -10.13 -10.40
N ASN A 78 2.05 -10.53 -11.05
CA ASN A 78 3.33 -9.87 -10.91
C ASN A 78 3.42 -8.67 -11.87
N THR A 79 3.29 -7.47 -11.34
CA THR A 79 3.35 -6.23 -12.12
C THR A 79 4.77 -5.68 -12.27
N GLY A 80 5.76 -6.34 -11.67
CA GLY A 80 7.15 -5.95 -11.72
C GLY A 80 7.92 -6.54 -12.91
N ASP A 81 9.20 -6.35 -12.90
CA ASP A 81 10.15 -6.79 -13.93
C ASP A 81 11.04 -7.97 -13.48
N GLU A 82 10.84 -8.46 -12.26
CA GLU A 82 11.54 -9.61 -11.70
C GLU A 82 10.54 -10.69 -11.25
N THR A 83 10.98 -11.94 -11.31
CA THR A 83 10.21 -13.08 -10.79
C THR A 83 10.02 -12.95 -9.28
N VAL A 84 8.80 -13.14 -8.80
CA VAL A 84 8.49 -13.28 -7.38
C VAL A 84 8.16 -14.72 -7.03
N ILE A 85 8.46 -15.13 -5.82
CA ILE A 85 8.23 -16.50 -5.35
C ILE A 85 7.32 -16.45 -4.13
N LEU A 86 6.11 -16.99 -4.27
CA LEU A 86 5.17 -17.16 -3.17
C LEU A 86 5.59 -18.38 -2.35
N THR A 87 5.95 -18.18 -1.09
CA THR A 87 6.48 -19.22 -0.21
C THR A 87 5.49 -19.68 0.86
N GLY A 88 4.46 -18.90 1.15
CA GLY A 88 3.51 -19.25 2.19
C GLY A 88 2.35 -18.29 2.31
N LEU A 89 1.47 -18.65 3.23
CA LEU A 89 0.27 -17.88 3.57
C LEU A 89 0.21 -17.67 5.08
N LYS A 90 -0.47 -16.61 5.49
CA LYS A 90 -0.79 -16.32 6.88
C LYS A 90 -2.20 -15.76 7.00
N THR A 91 -2.95 -16.26 7.98
CA THR A 91 -4.30 -15.78 8.30
C THR A 91 -4.61 -16.06 9.76
N ASP A 92 -5.59 -15.35 10.32
CA ASP A 92 -6.07 -15.55 11.69
C ASP A 92 -7.16 -16.64 11.78
N ILE A 93 -7.78 -17.01 10.66
CA ILE A 93 -8.89 -17.96 10.66
C ILE A 93 -8.47 -19.42 10.56
N ALA A 94 -7.21 -19.70 10.25
CA ALA A 94 -6.69 -21.05 10.11
C ALA A 94 -5.26 -21.13 10.67
N MET A 95 -4.92 -22.20 11.34
CA MET A 95 -3.57 -22.42 11.87
C MET A 95 -2.59 -22.90 10.82
N MET A 96 -3.06 -23.57 9.77
CA MET A 96 -2.23 -24.14 8.72
C MET A 96 -2.77 -23.75 7.34
N PRO A 97 -2.57 -22.49 6.91
CA PRO A 97 -2.85 -22.10 5.54
C PRO A 97 -1.70 -22.48 4.62
N GLU A 98 -1.97 -23.18 3.54
CA GLU A 98 -0.98 -23.62 2.57
C GLU A 98 -1.51 -23.54 1.15
N ILE A 99 -0.61 -23.39 0.17
CA ILE A 99 -0.98 -23.52 -1.23
C ILE A 99 -0.98 -25.00 -1.58
N HIS A 100 -2.10 -25.48 -2.06
CA HIS A 100 -2.27 -26.84 -2.57
C HIS A 100 -2.57 -26.83 -4.06
N ARG A 101 -2.33 -27.97 -4.68
CA ARG A 101 -2.69 -28.23 -6.08
C ARG A 101 -3.63 -29.42 -6.13
N SER A 102 -4.76 -29.23 -6.80
CA SER A 102 -5.62 -30.33 -7.18
C SER A 102 -5.12 -30.96 -8.47
N SER A 103 -5.17 -32.28 -8.55
CA SER A 103 -4.91 -33.04 -9.77
C SER A 103 -5.92 -34.17 -9.90
N THR A 104 -6.22 -34.54 -11.13
CA THR A 104 -7.10 -35.66 -11.45
C THR A 104 -6.32 -36.64 -12.31
N ASN A 105 -6.23 -37.92 -11.91
CA ASN A 105 -5.56 -38.93 -12.69
C ASN A 105 -6.42 -39.44 -13.86
N GLU A 106 -5.83 -40.34 -14.67
CA GLU A 106 -6.53 -40.92 -15.83
C GLU A 106 -7.77 -41.72 -15.45
N GLN A 107 -7.86 -42.21 -14.23
CA GLN A 107 -9.02 -42.92 -13.69
C GLN A 107 -10.08 -42.00 -13.12
N GLY A 108 -9.90 -40.67 -13.22
CA GLY A 108 -10.85 -39.65 -12.71
C GLY A 108 -10.78 -39.44 -11.19
N VAL A 109 -9.73 -39.96 -10.52
CA VAL A 109 -9.54 -39.75 -9.08
C VAL A 109 -8.84 -38.42 -8.84
N SER A 110 -9.47 -37.55 -8.09
CA SER A 110 -8.90 -36.27 -7.68
C SER A 110 -8.11 -36.41 -6.39
N SER A 111 -6.97 -35.74 -6.34
CA SER A 111 -6.11 -35.64 -5.16
C SER A 111 -5.63 -34.20 -4.99
N MET A 112 -5.27 -33.85 -3.77
CA MET A 112 -4.71 -32.55 -3.41
C MET A 112 -3.39 -32.78 -2.69
N ALA A 113 -2.39 -31.97 -3.02
CA ALA A 113 -1.08 -32.01 -2.40
C ALA A 113 -0.51 -30.59 -2.24
N PRO A 114 0.35 -30.36 -1.23
CA PRO A 114 1.07 -29.10 -1.13
C PRO A 114 1.82 -28.80 -2.43
N ALA A 115 1.66 -27.57 -2.92
CA ALA A 115 2.29 -27.14 -4.17
C ALA A 115 3.75 -26.72 -3.99
N GLY A 116 4.19 -26.49 -2.76
CA GLY A 116 5.48 -25.87 -2.47
C GLY A 116 5.50 -24.40 -2.90
N ASP A 117 6.68 -23.92 -3.21
CA ASP A 117 6.86 -22.54 -3.67
C ASP A 117 6.25 -22.34 -5.06
N VAL A 118 5.64 -21.18 -5.28
CA VAL A 118 5.02 -20.82 -6.56
C VAL A 118 5.76 -19.63 -7.15
N SER A 119 6.45 -19.84 -8.27
CA SER A 119 7.14 -18.78 -9.00
C SER A 119 6.16 -18.06 -9.92
N ILE A 120 6.21 -16.74 -9.92
CA ILE A 120 5.40 -15.88 -10.76
C ILE A 120 6.33 -14.98 -11.56
N ALA A 121 6.41 -15.21 -12.86
CA ALA A 121 7.26 -14.44 -13.76
C ALA A 121 6.74 -13.01 -13.95
N PRO A 122 7.58 -12.05 -14.38
CA PRO A 122 7.14 -10.71 -14.69
C PRO A 122 5.96 -10.69 -15.67
N GLY A 123 4.90 -9.98 -15.31
CA GLY A 123 3.68 -9.89 -16.12
C GLY A 123 2.78 -11.14 -16.09
N GLU A 124 3.19 -12.20 -15.39
CA GLU A 124 2.41 -13.42 -15.24
C GLU A 124 1.30 -13.25 -14.20
N THR A 125 0.15 -13.83 -14.49
CA THR A 125 -0.93 -14.02 -13.53
C THR A 125 -1.04 -15.47 -13.16
N VAL A 126 -0.93 -15.78 -11.88
CA VAL A 126 -1.19 -17.12 -11.33
C VAL A 126 -2.59 -17.12 -10.73
N ALA A 127 -3.45 -17.99 -11.23
CA ALA A 127 -4.79 -18.15 -10.72
C ALA A 127 -4.81 -19.23 -9.62
N LEU A 128 -5.34 -18.85 -8.46
CA LEU A 128 -5.83 -19.80 -7.46
C LEU A 128 -7.31 -20.01 -7.73
N GLU A 129 -7.69 -21.17 -8.20
CA GLU A 129 -9.04 -21.45 -8.69
C GLU A 129 -9.49 -22.88 -8.36
N PRO A 130 -10.80 -23.12 -8.28
CA PRO A 130 -11.31 -24.48 -8.08
C PRO A 130 -10.79 -25.46 -9.14
N GLY A 131 -10.28 -26.60 -8.70
CA GLY A 131 -9.68 -27.62 -9.58
C GLY A 131 -8.22 -27.41 -9.94
N GLY A 132 -7.61 -26.30 -9.55
CA GLY A 132 -6.22 -25.98 -9.78
C GLY A 132 -5.46 -25.73 -8.48
N LEU A 133 -4.58 -24.72 -8.51
CA LEU A 133 -3.98 -24.18 -7.29
C LEU A 133 -5.04 -23.51 -6.42
N HIS A 134 -4.93 -23.63 -5.12
CA HIS A 134 -5.82 -22.97 -4.17
C HIS A 134 -5.16 -22.75 -2.82
N ALA A 135 -5.61 -21.76 -2.08
CA ALA A 135 -5.25 -21.57 -0.69
C ALA A 135 -6.09 -22.53 0.15
N MET A 136 -5.46 -23.57 0.69
CA MET A 136 -6.09 -24.52 1.59
C MET A 136 -5.97 -23.98 3.02
N LEU A 137 -7.09 -23.81 3.68
CA LEU A 137 -7.17 -23.27 5.04
C LEU A 137 -7.47 -24.42 6.01
N MET A 138 -6.40 -25.03 6.50
CA MET A 138 -6.50 -26.17 7.42
C MET A 138 -6.53 -25.71 8.88
N LYS A 139 -7.14 -26.51 9.73
CA LYS A 139 -7.32 -26.21 11.14
C LYS A 139 -7.99 -24.86 11.36
N LEU A 140 -9.20 -24.74 10.83
CA LEU A 140 -10.01 -23.52 11.01
C LEU A 140 -10.25 -23.24 12.48
N GLN A 141 -10.08 -21.99 12.88
CA GLN A 141 -10.30 -21.49 14.24
C GLN A 141 -11.74 -21.05 14.48
N ARG A 142 -12.45 -20.76 13.41
CA ARG A 142 -13.87 -20.41 13.40
C ARG A 142 -14.49 -20.81 12.07
N PRO A 143 -15.83 -21.01 12.01
CA PRO A 143 -16.51 -21.24 10.75
C PRO A 143 -16.35 -20.04 9.81
N MET A 144 -16.24 -20.32 8.52
CA MET A 144 -16.27 -19.29 7.47
C MET A 144 -17.72 -19.08 7.05
N LYS A 145 -18.30 -17.95 7.45
CA LYS A 145 -19.71 -17.64 7.23
C LYS A 145 -19.90 -16.71 6.05
N GLU A 146 -20.86 -17.05 5.21
CA GLU A 146 -21.25 -16.19 4.07
C GLU A 146 -21.55 -14.76 4.52
N GLY A 147 -21.01 -13.79 3.79
CA GLY A 147 -21.14 -12.37 4.08
C GLY A 147 -20.03 -11.78 4.97
N GLU A 148 -19.21 -12.62 5.59
CA GLU A 148 -18.03 -12.18 6.32
C GLU A 148 -16.83 -12.01 5.39
N THR A 149 -15.79 -11.35 5.88
CA THR A 149 -14.47 -11.27 5.26
C THR A 149 -13.40 -11.71 6.24
N PHE A 150 -12.26 -12.14 5.73
CA PHE A 150 -11.09 -12.41 6.55
C PHE A 150 -9.82 -11.94 5.84
N PRO A 151 -8.79 -11.52 6.61
CA PRO A 151 -7.51 -11.16 6.04
C PRO A 151 -6.71 -12.40 5.70
N LEU A 152 -6.09 -12.41 4.53
CA LEU A 152 -5.14 -13.41 4.10
C LEU A 152 -3.88 -12.72 3.60
N SER A 153 -2.74 -13.06 4.16
CA SER A 153 -1.44 -12.53 3.74
C SER A 153 -0.70 -13.56 2.90
N LEU A 154 -0.23 -13.14 1.74
CA LEU A 154 0.67 -13.90 0.88
C LEU A 154 2.10 -13.53 1.26
N ILE A 155 2.93 -14.54 1.55
CA ILE A 155 4.33 -14.36 1.97
C ILE A 155 5.23 -14.76 0.81
N PHE A 156 6.17 -13.88 0.49
CA PHE A 156 7.11 -14.05 -0.61
C PHE A 156 8.52 -14.31 -0.10
N SER A 157 9.38 -14.84 -0.98
CA SER A 157 10.75 -15.25 -0.64
C SER A 157 11.65 -14.09 -0.21
N ASP A 158 11.30 -12.85 -0.53
CA ASP A 158 11.99 -11.64 -0.08
C ASP A 158 11.67 -11.26 1.38
N GLY A 159 10.82 -12.04 2.05
CA GLY A 159 10.32 -11.75 3.40
C GLY A 159 9.17 -10.75 3.44
N GLY A 160 8.77 -10.19 2.31
CA GLY A 160 7.61 -9.31 2.20
C GLY A 160 6.30 -10.07 2.13
N GLY A 161 5.20 -9.36 2.43
CA GLY A 161 3.86 -9.90 2.39
C GLY A 161 2.89 -8.93 1.74
N VAL A 162 1.86 -9.49 1.10
CA VAL A 162 0.73 -8.74 0.56
C VAL A 162 -0.54 -9.29 1.21
N SER A 163 -1.29 -8.41 1.88
CA SER A 163 -2.55 -8.78 2.52
C SER A 163 -3.73 -8.44 1.63
N VAL A 164 -4.72 -9.31 1.63
CA VAL A 164 -5.99 -9.11 0.94
C VAL A 164 -7.14 -9.50 1.86
N GLU A 165 -8.23 -8.74 1.77
CA GLU A 165 -9.50 -9.09 2.40
C GLU A 165 -10.25 -10.05 1.49
N VAL A 166 -10.55 -11.23 2.01
CA VAL A 166 -11.22 -12.29 1.26
C VAL A 166 -12.68 -12.38 1.68
N PRO A 167 -13.63 -12.07 0.79
CA PRO A 167 -15.04 -12.25 1.08
C PRO A 167 -15.42 -13.72 1.07
N VAL A 168 -16.25 -14.09 2.00
CA VAL A 168 -16.85 -15.44 2.09
C VAL A 168 -18.17 -15.45 1.35
N LEU A 169 -18.23 -16.21 0.27
CA LEU A 169 -19.41 -16.44 -0.54
C LEU A 169 -20.17 -17.70 -0.08
N GLY A 170 -21.26 -18.03 -0.74
CA GLY A 170 -22.04 -19.22 -0.45
C GLY A 170 -21.25 -20.52 -0.60
N ILE A 171 -21.67 -21.58 0.07
CA ILE A 171 -20.99 -22.87 0.05
C ILE A 171 -20.86 -23.50 -1.34
N ALA A 172 -21.77 -23.17 -2.25
CA ALA A 172 -21.77 -23.65 -3.62
C ALA A 172 -21.22 -22.62 -4.61
N ALA A 173 -20.69 -21.48 -4.16
CA ALA A 173 -20.16 -20.44 -5.03
C ALA A 173 -19.03 -20.98 -5.91
N ARG A 174 -18.99 -20.49 -7.16
CA ARG A 174 -17.96 -20.83 -8.15
C ARG A 174 -17.05 -19.67 -8.48
N GLY A 175 -17.37 -18.49 -8.00
CA GLY A 175 -16.67 -17.24 -8.18
C GLY A 175 -17.51 -16.07 -7.70
N PRO A 176 -16.94 -14.85 -7.69
CA PRO A 176 -17.72 -13.65 -7.45
C PRO A 176 -18.79 -13.51 -8.53
N GLU A 177 -20.00 -13.13 -8.14
CA GLU A 177 -21.03 -12.73 -9.09
C GLU A 177 -20.69 -11.32 -9.59
N ASN A 178 -20.70 -11.15 -10.90
CA ASN A 178 -20.49 -9.86 -11.56
C ASN A 178 -21.81 -9.06 -11.62
#